data_01ecab91ee47f9c80ad9118dcd19a11c
#
_entry.id   01ecab91ee47f9c80ad9118dcd19a11c
#
_cell.length_a   1.000
_cell.length_b   1.000
_cell.length_c   1.000
_cell.angle_alpha   90.00
_cell.angle_beta   90.00
_cell.angle_gamma   90.00
#
_symmetry.space_group_name_H-M   'P 1'
#
loop_
_entity.id
_entity.type
_entity.pdbx_description
1 polymer ?
#
loop_
_entity_poly.entity_id
_entity_poly.type
_entity_poly.pdbx_seq_one_letter_code
_entity_poly.pdbx_strand_id
1 'polypeptide(L)'
;MAVDLLFLVFAGWGFYLGFNRGIIRTVFTVLSYTLGFTAAVKFAPPMTKFLESLFSYDNPLMFLVGFILSFILIMLAIRSLANVLEKTLETANINIINKVIGGGVLAGLMILLYSVLLDLAVDSKTVHPSTLRDSNAYPLLEQYPAQVWKIAEALKPTFQDFWDHSLDFMDEVRDLSDETLERTESDPIIRDVD
;
A
#
# COMPACT_ATOMS: atom_id res chain seq x y z
N MET A 1 -25.09 22.12 8.43
CA MET A 1 -24.24 22.14 9.67
C MET A 1 -23.67 20.76 10.04
N ALA A 2 -24.46 19.67 10.09
CA ALA A 2 -23.88 18.34 10.42
C ALA A 2 -22.89 17.85 9.36
N VAL A 3 -23.21 18.01 8.08
CA VAL A 3 -22.32 17.65 6.94
C VAL A 3 -21.01 18.42 7.00
N ASP A 4 -21.07 19.74 7.28
CA ASP A 4 -19.87 20.58 7.37
C ASP A 4 -18.99 20.21 8.57
N LEU A 5 -19.62 19.86 9.71
CA LEU A 5 -18.87 19.41 10.89
C LEU A 5 -18.12 18.09 10.63
N LEU A 6 -18.83 17.12 10.04
CA LEU A 6 -18.20 15.85 9.66
C LEU A 6 -17.10 16.04 8.62
N PHE A 7 -17.32 16.91 7.63
CA PHE A 7 -16.28 17.28 6.66
C PHE A 7 -15.01 17.77 7.36
N LEU A 8 -15.16 18.71 8.31
CA LEU A 8 -14.02 19.23 9.07
C LEU A 8 -13.34 18.15 9.92
N VAL A 9 -14.11 17.24 10.50
CA VAL A 9 -13.58 16.12 11.28
C VAL A 9 -12.78 15.18 10.38
N PHE A 10 -13.32 14.75 9.25
CA PHE A 10 -12.63 13.86 8.30
C PHE A 10 -11.39 14.54 7.71
N ALA A 11 -11.51 15.78 7.26
CA ALA A 11 -10.39 16.55 6.70
C ALA A 11 -9.28 16.78 7.74
N GLY A 12 -9.66 17.23 8.94
CA GLY A 12 -8.72 17.52 10.03
C GLY A 12 -8.03 16.26 10.55
N TRP A 13 -8.77 15.17 10.71
CA TRP A 13 -8.21 13.88 11.11
C TRP A 13 -7.26 13.32 10.06
N GLY A 14 -7.67 13.38 8.78
CA GLY A 14 -6.81 12.97 7.67
C GLY A 14 -5.54 13.80 7.61
N PHE A 15 -5.66 15.13 7.72
CA PHE A 15 -4.50 16.02 7.76
C PHE A 15 -3.56 15.71 8.92
N TYR A 16 -4.08 15.54 10.12
CA TYR A 16 -3.29 15.21 11.32
C TYR A 16 -2.52 13.89 11.13
N LEU A 17 -3.17 12.84 10.64
CA LEU A 17 -2.53 11.55 10.39
C LEU A 17 -1.43 11.65 9.32
N GLY A 18 -1.71 12.34 8.21
CA GLY A 18 -0.76 12.50 7.11
C GLY A 18 0.41 13.40 7.46
N PHE A 19 0.16 14.48 8.22
CA PHE A 19 1.19 15.37 8.70
C PHE A 19 2.18 14.66 9.64
N ASN A 20 1.67 13.81 10.53
CA ASN A 20 2.53 13.06 11.45
C ASN A 20 3.36 11.97 10.73
N ARG A 21 2.85 11.40 9.62
CA ARG A 21 3.53 10.35 8.87
C ARG A 21 4.42 10.87 7.76
N GLY A 22 4.06 11.99 7.16
CA GLY A 22 4.66 12.49 5.93
C GLY A 22 4.20 11.74 4.67
N ILE A 23 4.40 12.37 3.49
CA ILE A 23 3.96 11.79 2.21
C ILE A 23 4.72 10.51 1.87
N ILE A 24 6.04 10.51 2.06
CA ILE A 24 6.89 9.37 1.72
C ILE A 24 6.45 8.13 2.49
N ARG A 25 6.34 8.23 3.81
CA ARG A 25 5.90 7.11 4.64
C ARG A 25 4.48 6.63 4.28
N THR A 26 3.59 7.57 3.93
CA THR A 26 2.21 7.24 3.51
C THR A 26 2.22 6.46 2.21
N VAL A 27 2.92 6.95 1.18
CA VAL A 27 3.04 6.30 -0.13
C VAL A 27 3.69 4.92 0.00
N PHE A 28 4.83 4.82 0.67
CA PHE A 28 5.51 3.53 0.87
C PHE A 28 4.71 2.55 1.72
N THR A 29 3.87 3.03 2.64
CA THR A 29 2.95 2.16 3.39
C THR A 29 1.92 1.52 2.45
N VAL A 30 1.28 2.30 1.57
CA VAL A 30 0.34 1.77 0.58
C VAL A 30 1.05 0.80 -0.38
N LEU A 31 2.20 1.21 -0.92
CA LEU A 31 3.01 0.36 -1.79
C LEU A 31 3.43 -0.94 -1.11
N SER A 32 3.82 -0.89 0.18
CA SER A 32 4.24 -2.09 0.91
C SER A 32 3.14 -3.14 1.05
N TYR A 33 1.88 -2.72 1.18
CA TYR A 33 0.77 -3.68 1.20
C TYR A 33 0.48 -4.25 -0.18
N THR A 34 0.44 -3.40 -1.20
CA THR A 34 0.06 -3.80 -2.57
C THR A 34 1.16 -4.66 -3.21
N LEU A 35 2.40 -4.16 -3.22
CA LEU A 35 3.54 -4.90 -3.74
C LEU A 35 3.87 -6.12 -2.87
N GLY A 36 3.76 -5.99 -1.54
CA GLY A 36 3.98 -7.09 -0.61
C GLY A 36 3.04 -8.26 -0.86
N PHE A 37 1.76 -8.00 -1.11
CA PHE A 37 0.80 -9.06 -1.44
C PHE A 37 1.12 -9.72 -2.79
N THR A 38 1.36 -8.92 -3.83
CA THR A 38 1.68 -9.44 -5.17
C THR A 38 2.99 -10.24 -5.17
N ALA A 39 4.02 -9.69 -4.52
CA ALA A 39 5.29 -10.38 -4.38
C ALA A 39 5.16 -11.66 -3.52
N ALA A 40 4.37 -11.64 -2.45
CA ALA A 40 4.16 -12.82 -1.63
C ALA A 40 3.57 -13.98 -2.44
N VAL A 41 2.65 -13.72 -3.36
CA VAL A 41 2.11 -14.75 -4.26
C VAL A 41 3.21 -15.36 -5.14
N LYS A 42 4.11 -14.52 -5.68
CA LYS A 42 5.22 -14.96 -6.53
C LYS A 42 6.33 -15.70 -5.77
N PHE A 43 6.64 -15.23 -4.57
CA PHE A 43 7.72 -15.77 -3.74
C PHE A 43 7.27 -16.87 -2.77
N ALA A 44 5.97 -17.13 -2.62
CA ALA A 44 5.49 -18.22 -1.78
C ALA A 44 6.04 -19.59 -2.20
N PRO A 45 6.06 -20.00 -3.50
CA PRO A 45 6.59 -21.30 -3.88
C PRO A 45 8.07 -21.52 -3.52
N PRO A 46 9.03 -20.63 -3.89
CA PRO A 46 10.43 -20.80 -3.49
C PRO A 46 10.61 -20.75 -1.97
N MET A 47 9.86 -19.91 -1.26
CA MET A 47 9.91 -19.87 0.19
C MET A 47 9.38 -21.15 0.83
N THR A 48 8.34 -21.76 0.25
CA THR A 48 7.82 -23.06 0.70
C THR A 48 8.85 -24.15 0.55
N LYS A 49 9.49 -24.27 -0.63
CA LYS A 49 10.57 -25.23 -0.88
C LYS A 49 11.72 -25.06 0.13
N PHE A 50 12.12 -23.80 0.39
CA PHE A 50 13.15 -23.49 1.37
C PHE A 50 12.76 -23.94 2.79
N LEU A 51 11.52 -23.72 3.21
CA LEU A 51 11.02 -24.16 4.51
C LEU A 51 10.92 -25.68 4.61
N GLU A 52 10.46 -26.36 3.58
CA GLU A 52 10.37 -27.82 3.50
C GLU A 52 11.77 -28.45 3.61
N SER A 53 12.78 -27.88 2.95
CA SER A 53 14.17 -28.34 3.05
C SER A 53 14.75 -28.16 4.46
N LEU A 54 14.35 -27.11 5.18
CA LEU A 54 14.83 -26.85 6.55
C LEU A 54 14.16 -27.76 7.59
N PHE A 55 12.87 -28.03 7.42
CA PHE A 55 12.09 -28.76 8.43
C PHE A 55 11.86 -30.24 8.09
N SER A 56 12.27 -30.67 6.88
CA SER A 56 12.06 -32.04 6.37
C SER A 56 10.61 -32.50 6.52
N TYR A 57 9.66 -31.60 6.33
CA TYR A 57 8.24 -31.83 6.58
C TYR A 57 7.38 -31.30 5.42
N ASP A 58 6.77 -32.22 4.69
CA ASP A 58 5.88 -31.96 3.57
C ASP A 58 4.43 -31.79 4.08
N ASN A 59 3.96 -30.53 4.15
CA ASN A 59 2.59 -30.25 4.57
C ASN A 59 2.01 -29.10 3.73
N PRO A 60 0.76 -29.21 3.24
CA PRO A 60 0.07 -28.12 2.53
C PRO A 60 0.05 -26.80 3.30
N LEU A 61 0.16 -26.81 4.62
CA LEU A 61 0.25 -25.61 5.45
C LEU A 61 1.59 -24.88 5.25
N MET A 62 2.64 -25.53 4.76
CA MET A 62 3.93 -24.87 4.48
C MET A 62 3.80 -23.80 3.40
N PHE A 63 2.91 -24.00 2.43
CA PHE A 63 2.61 -22.95 1.44
C PHE A 63 2.03 -21.69 2.11
N LEU A 64 1.11 -21.84 3.06
CA LEU A 64 0.53 -20.71 3.78
C LEU A 64 1.59 -19.99 4.63
N VAL A 65 2.48 -20.76 5.30
CA VAL A 65 3.59 -20.19 6.07
C VAL A 65 4.57 -19.46 5.15
N GLY A 66 4.94 -20.07 4.02
CA GLY A 66 5.81 -19.48 3.01
C GLY A 66 5.22 -18.16 2.45
N PHE A 67 3.93 -18.16 2.15
CA PHE A 67 3.22 -16.95 1.72
C PHE A 67 3.25 -15.83 2.77
N ILE A 68 2.87 -16.15 4.01
CA ILE A 68 2.85 -15.16 5.11
C ILE A 68 4.26 -14.62 5.37
N LEU A 69 5.26 -15.49 5.39
CA LEU A 69 6.65 -15.10 5.63
C LEU A 69 7.17 -14.19 4.51
N SER A 70 6.93 -14.57 3.25
CA SER A 70 7.27 -13.75 2.08
C SER A 70 6.60 -12.37 2.16
N PHE A 71 5.30 -12.33 2.48
CA PHE A 71 4.56 -11.07 2.65
C PHE A 71 5.19 -10.17 3.71
N ILE A 72 5.49 -10.71 4.88
CA ILE A 72 6.08 -9.95 5.99
C ILE A 72 7.48 -9.46 5.61
N LEU A 73 8.33 -10.30 5.03
CA LEU A 73 9.70 -9.93 4.67
C LEU A 73 9.71 -8.80 3.62
N ILE A 74 8.90 -8.90 2.58
CA ILE A 74 8.82 -7.89 1.53
C ILE A 74 8.24 -6.60 2.08
N MET A 75 7.18 -6.67 2.88
CA MET A 75 6.60 -5.52 3.54
C MET A 75 7.63 -4.80 4.45
N LEU A 76 8.45 -5.55 5.19
CA LEU A 76 9.51 -4.99 6.03
C LEU A 76 10.62 -4.35 5.19
N ALA A 77 11.01 -4.98 4.08
CA ALA A 77 12.03 -4.43 3.17
C ALA A 77 11.58 -3.06 2.61
N ILE A 78 10.34 -2.98 2.08
CA ILE A 78 9.79 -1.73 1.54
C ILE A 78 9.69 -0.64 2.63
N ARG A 79 9.25 -1.01 3.84
CA ARG A 79 9.16 -0.06 4.96
C ARG A 79 10.55 0.41 5.44
N SER A 80 11.54 -0.48 5.43
CA SER A 80 12.92 -0.11 5.78
C SER A 80 13.47 0.91 4.78
N LEU A 81 13.21 0.72 3.49
CA LEU A 81 13.58 1.70 2.46
C LEU A 81 12.89 3.06 2.70
N ALA A 82 11.60 3.06 3.03
CA ALA A 82 10.87 4.28 3.38
C ALA A 82 11.52 5.03 4.56
N ASN A 83 11.91 4.30 5.61
CA ASN A 83 12.55 4.89 6.78
C ASN A 83 13.92 5.50 6.47
N VAL A 84 14.69 4.88 5.56
CA VAL A 84 15.99 5.42 5.11
C VAL A 84 15.77 6.73 4.34
N LEU A 85 14.80 6.75 3.41
CA LEU A 85 14.47 7.96 2.64
C LEU A 85 13.96 9.09 3.54
N GLU A 86 13.10 8.76 4.51
CA GLU A 86 12.59 9.76 5.47
C GLU A 86 13.72 10.40 6.28
N LYS A 87 14.64 9.60 6.82
CA LYS A 87 15.81 10.10 7.55
C LYS A 87 16.71 11.00 6.69
N THR A 88 16.91 10.65 5.43
CA THR A 88 17.68 11.46 4.49
C THR A 88 17.04 12.83 4.28
N LEU A 89 15.72 12.89 4.15
CA LEU A 89 14.98 14.15 4.00
C LEU A 89 14.94 14.98 5.29
N GLU A 90 14.92 14.35 6.44
CA GLU A 90 15.04 15.06 7.73
C GLU A 90 16.37 15.80 7.82
N THR A 91 17.45 15.16 7.38
CA THR A 91 18.79 15.76 7.34
C THR A 91 18.86 16.92 6.34
N ALA A 92 18.11 16.86 5.23
CA ALA A 92 18.05 17.91 4.22
C ALA A 92 17.12 19.09 4.56
N ASN A 93 16.53 19.13 5.78
CA ASN A 93 15.58 20.18 6.24
C ASN A 93 14.28 20.28 5.42
N ILE A 94 13.92 19.26 4.63
CA ILE A 94 12.72 19.20 3.77
C ILE A 94 11.53 18.56 4.53
N ASN A 95 11.71 18.21 5.78
CA ASN A 95 10.75 17.45 6.59
C ASN A 95 9.36 18.14 6.69
N ILE A 96 9.31 19.48 6.80
CA ILE A 96 8.03 20.20 6.91
C ILE A 96 7.22 20.05 5.61
N ILE A 97 7.85 20.19 4.45
CA ILE A 97 7.19 20.05 3.14
C ILE A 97 6.65 18.63 3.01
N ASN A 98 7.45 17.61 3.33
CA ASN A 98 7.05 16.21 3.35
C ASN A 98 5.80 15.98 4.23
N LYS A 99 5.76 16.57 5.42
CA LYS A 99 4.64 16.47 6.37
C LYS A 99 3.39 17.19 5.86
N VAL A 100 3.53 18.42 5.34
CA VAL A 100 2.39 19.21 4.82
C VAL A 100 1.76 18.50 3.63
N ILE A 101 2.57 18.05 2.67
CA ILE A 101 2.07 17.30 1.52
C ILE A 101 1.39 16.00 1.97
N GLY A 102 2.01 15.25 2.91
CA GLY A 102 1.42 14.05 3.49
C GLY A 102 0.07 14.32 4.17
N GLY A 103 -0.01 15.43 4.92
CA GLY A 103 -1.25 15.93 5.50
C GLY A 103 -2.33 16.21 4.45
N GLY A 104 -1.96 16.95 3.40
CA GLY A 104 -2.86 17.29 2.30
C GLY A 104 -3.38 16.05 1.55
N VAL A 105 -2.50 15.13 1.21
CA VAL A 105 -2.87 13.88 0.51
C VAL A 105 -3.81 13.02 1.35
N LEU A 106 -3.50 12.82 2.62
CA LEU A 106 -4.34 11.98 3.48
C LEU A 106 -5.66 12.67 3.85
N ALA A 107 -5.67 14.01 4.00
CA ALA A 107 -6.90 14.78 4.11
C ALA A 107 -7.79 14.61 2.87
N GLY A 108 -7.20 14.71 1.67
CA GLY A 108 -7.90 14.47 0.41
C GLY A 108 -8.51 13.07 0.31
N LEU A 109 -7.79 12.04 0.73
CA LEU A 109 -8.31 10.66 0.77
C LEU A 109 -9.45 10.50 1.79
N MET A 110 -9.36 11.15 2.96
CA MET A 110 -10.42 11.14 3.96
C MET A 110 -11.66 11.90 3.50
N ILE A 111 -11.48 13.01 2.78
CA ILE A 111 -12.58 13.76 2.14
C ILE A 111 -13.24 12.90 1.06
N LEU A 112 -12.46 12.16 0.26
CA LEU A 112 -12.98 11.24 -0.75
C LEU A 112 -13.82 10.14 -0.10
N LEU A 113 -13.30 9.51 0.95
CA LEU A 113 -14.03 8.51 1.72
C LEU A 113 -15.36 9.08 2.26
N TYR A 114 -15.31 10.26 2.86
CA TYR A 114 -16.50 10.92 3.38
C TYR A 114 -17.51 11.26 2.28
N SER A 115 -17.05 11.76 1.12
CA SER A 115 -17.88 12.05 -0.03
C SER A 115 -18.63 10.81 -0.54
N VAL A 116 -17.91 9.69 -0.71
CA VAL A 116 -18.53 8.41 -1.15
C VAL A 116 -19.53 7.89 -0.11
N LEU A 117 -19.20 7.99 1.19
CA LEU A 117 -20.13 7.60 2.26
C LEU A 117 -21.37 8.50 2.30
N LEU A 118 -21.20 9.80 2.02
CA LEU A 118 -22.31 10.75 1.95
C LEU A 118 -23.23 10.46 0.76
N ASP A 119 -22.67 10.20 -0.43
CA ASP A 119 -23.42 9.82 -1.62
C ASP A 119 -24.24 8.54 -1.35
N LEU A 120 -23.63 7.54 -0.74
CA LEU A 120 -24.33 6.31 -0.35
C LEU A 120 -25.46 6.58 0.65
N ALA A 121 -25.25 7.50 1.59
CA ALA A 121 -26.27 7.90 2.58
C ALA A 121 -27.42 8.69 1.92
N VAL A 122 -27.14 9.47 0.88
CA VAL A 122 -28.14 10.18 0.07
C VAL A 122 -28.95 9.18 -0.76
N ASP A 123 -28.30 8.27 -1.45
CA ASP A 123 -28.96 7.24 -2.28
C ASP A 123 -29.85 6.32 -1.45
N SER A 124 -29.42 5.98 -0.24
CA SER A 124 -30.20 5.19 0.72
C SER A 124 -31.32 5.98 1.41
N LYS A 125 -31.52 7.28 1.05
CA LYS A 125 -32.49 8.19 1.66
C LYS A 125 -32.35 8.35 3.19
N THR A 126 -31.19 8.07 3.72
CA THR A 126 -30.90 8.21 5.16
C THR A 126 -30.71 9.69 5.53
N VAL A 127 -30.25 10.51 4.61
CA VAL A 127 -30.04 11.96 4.80
C VAL A 127 -31.17 12.76 4.16
N HIS A 128 -31.76 13.68 4.94
CA HIS A 128 -32.82 14.55 4.42
C HIS A 128 -32.26 15.61 3.47
N PRO A 129 -32.97 15.93 2.36
CA PRO A 129 -32.54 16.95 1.39
C PRO A 129 -32.29 18.33 1.97
N SER A 130 -33.01 18.69 3.05
CA SER A 130 -32.78 19.96 3.77
C SER A 130 -31.39 20.05 4.39
N THR A 131 -30.89 18.93 4.96
CA THR A 131 -29.54 18.87 5.57
C THR A 131 -28.43 19.12 4.55
N LEU A 132 -28.63 18.71 3.31
CA LEU A 132 -27.68 18.89 2.21
C LEU A 132 -27.68 20.35 1.71
N ARG A 133 -28.88 20.95 1.56
CA ARG A 133 -29.02 22.35 1.10
C ARG A 133 -28.42 23.37 2.06
N ASP A 134 -28.45 23.06 3.36
CA ASP A 134 -27.91 23.93 4.41
C ASP A 134 -26.41 23.74 4.62
N SER A 135 -25.75 22.89 3.83
CA SER A 135 -24.32 22.62 3.92
C SER A 135 -23.52 23.40 2.87
N ASN A 136 -22.49 24.11 3.33
CA ASN A 136 -21.54 24.77 2.44
C ASN A 136 -20.51 23.79 1.83
N ALA A 137 -20.26 22.67 2.49
CA ALA A 137 -19.30 21.66 2.02
C ALA A 137 -19.92 20.72 0.98
N TYR A 138 -21.26 20.56 0.96
CA TYR A 138 -21.93 19.60 0.09
C TYR A 138 -21.63 19.78 -1.41
N PRO A 139 -21.66 21.01 -1.99
CA PRO A 139 -21.36 21.19 -3.42
C PRO A 139 -19.92 20.77 -3.79
N LEU A 140 -19.00 20.89 -2.85
CA LEU A 140 -17.62 20.43 -3.02
C LEU A 140 -17.59 18.89 -2.97
N LEU A 141 -18.24 18.30 -1.97
CA LEU A 141 -18.27 16.84 -1.75
C LEU A 141 -18.91 16.08 -2.91
N GLU A 142 -20.01 16.60 -3.45
CA GLU A 142 -20.70 15.99 -4.60
C GLU A 142 -19.81 15.85 -5.85
N GLN A 143 -18.95 16.85 -6.10
CA GLN A 143 -18.07 16.86 -7.27
C GLN A 143 -16.70 16.22 -7.02
N TYR A 144 -16.33 16.05 -5.76
CA TYR A 144 -14.99 15.65 -5.37
C TYR A 144 -14.57 14.27 -5.91
N PRO A 145 -15.41 13.20 -5.88
CA PRO A 145 -15.04 11.91 -6.45
C PRO A 145 -14.69 11.97 -7.92
N ALA A 146 -15.47 12.74 -8.71
CA ALA A 146 -15.22 12.91 -10.14
C ALA A 146 -13.92 13.67 -10.43
N GLN A 147 -13.56 14.65 -9.60
CA GLN A 147 -12.30 15.39 -9.72
C GLN A 147 -11.10 14.50 -9.36
N VAL A 148 -11.20 13.71 -8.28
CA VAL A 148 -10.16 12.77 -7.89
C VAL A 148 -9.98 11.70 -8.97
N TRP A 149 -11.08 11.21 -9.57
CA TRP A 149 -11.00 10.25 -10.67
C TRP A 149 -10.23 10.76 -11.87
N LYS A 150 -10.43 12.01 -12.27
CA LYS A 150 -9.65 12.64 -13.37
C LYS A 150 -8.16 12.70 -13.05
N ILE A 151 -7.80 13.00 -11.80
CA ILE A 151 -6.39 12.99 -11.37
C ILE A 151 -5.83 11.58 -11.41
N ALA A 152 -6.59 10.59 -10.92
CA ALA A 152 -6.20 9.19 -10.94
C ALA A 152 -6.00 8.66 -12.38
N GLU A 153 -6.88 9.05 -13.31
CA GLU A 153 -6.71 8.71 -14.73
C GLU A 153 -5.44 9.33 -15.34
N ALA A 154 -5.13 10.56 -15.00
CA ALA A 154 -3.91 11.21 -15.48
C ALA A 154 -2.63 10.57 -14.94
N LEU A 155 -2.67 9.99 -13.72
CA LEU A 155 -1.55 9.30 -13.09
C LEU A 155 -1.47 7.81 -13.47
N LYS A 156 -2.54 7.26 -14.05
CA LYS A 156 -2.64 5.84 -14.39
C LYS A 156 -1.49 5.31 -15.24
N PRO A 157 -1.05 5.99 -16.34
CA PRO A 157 0.07 5.50 -17.14
C PRO A 157 1.35 5.36 -16.33
N THR A 158 1.72 6.40 -15.57
CA THR A 158 2.92 6.38 -14.73
C THR A 158 2.87 5.28 -13.67
N PHE A 159 1.68 5.03 -13.10
CA PHE A 159 1.51 3.95 -12.14
C PHE A 159 1.59 2.57 -12.80
N GLN A 160 1.04 2.41 -14.00
CA GLN A 160 1.13 1.17 -14.78
C GLN A 160 2.58 0.86 -15.13
N ASP A 161 3.33 1.83 -15.68
CA ASP A 161 4.74 1.65 -16.01
C ASP A 161 5.56 1.24 -14.78
N PHE A 162 5.33 1.90 -13.63
CA PHE A 162 5.98 1.53 -12.38
C PHE A 162 5.60 0.11 -11.92
N TRP A 163 4.31 -0.23 -12.04
CA TRP A 163 3.80 -1.53 -11.64
C TRP A 163 4.38 -2.65 -12.51
N ASP A 164 4.39 -2.48 -13.83
CA ASP A 164 4.92 -3.46 -14.77
C ASP A 164 6.41 -3.70 -14.53
N HIS A 165 7.21 -2.65 -14.39
CA HIS A 165 8.62 -2.79 -14.01
C HIS A 165 8.84 -3.48 -12.64
N SER A 166 7.93 -3.24 -11.68
CA SER A 166 8.01 -3.90 -10.39
C SER A 166 7.70 -5.40 -10.50
N LEU A 167 6.77 -5.78 -11.37
CA LEU A 167 6.45 -7.19 -11.65
C LEU A 167 7.61 -7.90 -12.35
N ASP A 168 8.20 -7.27 -13.38
CA ASP A 168 9.35 -7.79 -14.12
C ASP A 168 10.54 -8.03 -13.17
N PHE A 169 10.83 -7.06 -12.31
CA PHE A 169 11.88 -7.20 -11.28
C PHE A 169 11.59 -8.37 -10.31
N MET A 170 10.34 -8.53 -9.88
CA MET A 170 9.96 -9.65 -9.01
C MET A 170 10.11 -10.99 -9.70
N ASP A 171 9.80 -11.08 -11.01
CA ASP A 171 9.98 -12.31 -11.79
C ASP A 171 11.47 -12.65 -11.94
N GLU A 172 12.31 -11.66 -12.26
CA GLU A 172 13.76 -11.85 -12.36
C GLU A 172 14.36 -12.35 -11.04
N VAL A 173 13.99 -11.74 -9.90
CA VAL A 173 14.50 -12.18 -8.59
C VAL A 173 13.99 -13.58 -8.22
N ARG A 174 12.74 -13.92 -8.58
CA ARG A 174 12.20 -15.26 -8.36
C ARG A 174 12.97 -16.31 -9.16
N ASP A 175 13.21 -16.05 -10.45
CA ASP A 175 13.90 -17.00 -11.33
C ASP A 175 15.34 -17.23 -10.87
N LEU A 176 16.05 -16.19 -10.41
CA LEU A 176 17.37 -16.31 -9.76
C LEU A 176 17.31 -17.15 -8.47
N SER A 177 16.24 -16.99 -7.69
CA SER A 177 16.03 -17.77 -6.47
C SER A 177 15.79 -19.26 -6.78
N ASP A 178 14.97 -19.57 -7.77
CA ASP A 178 14.70 -20.95 -8.19
C ASP A 178 15.98 -21.61 -8.75
N GLU A 179 16.77 -20.90 -9.59
CA GLU A 179 18.04 -21.41 -10.11
C GLU A 179 19.05 -21.68 -8.98
N THR A 180 19.08 -20.83 -7.97
CA THR A 180 19.98 -21.01 -6.81
C THR A 180 19.59 -22.25 -5.99
N LEU A 181 18.30 -22.48 -5.78
CA LEU A 181 17.78 -23.66 -5.07
C LEU A 181 18.09 -24.94 -5.83
N GLU A 182 17.87 -24.96 -7.16
CA GLU A 182 18.17 -26.13 -8.01
C GLU A 182 19.66 -26.45 -8.02
N ARG A 183 20.54 -25.45 -8.05
CA ARG A 183 22.00 -25.67 -7.95
C ARG A 183 22.40 -26.26 -6.61
N THR A 184 21.79 -25.78 -5.51
CA THR A 184 22.08 -26.29 -4.17
C THR A 184 21.60 -27.73 -4.01
N GLU A 185 20.44 -28.10 -4.58
CA GLU A 185 19.90 -29.46 -4.55
C GLU A 185 20.68 -30.42 -5.45
N SER A 186 21.28 -29.92 -6.54
CA SER A 186 22.07 -30.72 -7.50
C SER A 186 23.55 -30.88 -7.08
N ASP A 187 24.03 -30.17 -6.05
CA ASP A 187 25.43 -30.27 -5.61
C ASP A 187 25.66 -31.61 -4.87
N PRO A 188 26.55 -32.48 -5.43
CA PRO A 188 26.81 -33.81 -4.87
C PRO A 188 27.43 -33.79 -3.46
N ILE A 189 28.00 -32.67 -3.03
CA ILE A 189 28.61 -32.53 -1.70
C ILE A 189 27.56 -32.52 -0.58
N ILE A 190 26.31 -32.09 -0.88
CA ILE A 190 25.23 -32.02 0.11
C ILE A 190 24.45 -33.32 0.19
N ARG A 191 24.50 -34.17 -0.85
CA ARG A 191 23.76 -35.47 -0.88
C ARG A 191 24.40 -36.58 -0.07
N ASP A 192 25.66 -36.47 0.32
CA ASP A 192 26.42 -37.52 1.01
C ASP A 192 26.45 -37.35 2.55
N VAL A 193 25.60 -36.52 3.13
CA VAL A 193 25.57 -36.21 4.58
C VAL A 193 24.37 -36.86 5.29
N ASP A 194 23.57 -37.69 4.64
CA ASP A 194 22.47 -38.49 5.24
C ASP A 194 22.88 -39.93 5.52
#